data_d7d669a62a48a60ab7e83c76637da6b1
#
_entry.id   d7d669a62a48a60ab7e83c76637da6b1
#
_cell.length_a   1.000
_cell.length_b   1.000
_cell.length_c   1.000
_cell.angle_alpha   90.00
_cell.angle_beta   90.00
_cell.angle_gamma   90.00
#
_symmetry.space_group_name_H-M   'P 1'
#
loop_
_entity.id
_entity.type
_entity.pdbx_description
1 polymer ?
#
loop_
_entity_poly.entity_id
_entity_poly.type
_entity_poly.pdbx_seq_one_letter_code
_entity_poly.pdbx_strand_id
1 'polypeptide(L)'
;MNNIFRLISIVCAVVFLGACTNIKPIDVDDQAQKELWEQRDKKKAEAEAKKKAENEANAKKIAEENEKNKQKYYAALREYKKSDHKLMFGWFVNWNPQSPDPVFNLDLLPDSVDFISNWGQQWDLNEAKIEQLKHAHERGIRMTIGWIIENVGQGINAPEGGWLQWKKEDGSVDVYKAIDVYVASLCDSIQKYNYDGMDIDYEPSFASPWGGMHCGKWNKDGDGLLALISCDQASNKERENYFFTELRKGFDELEKKMDKKLMLNINGSLNWIDPKVAHLFDYFTAQSYNNSAGRWASSLSRFGYGPEKLLVTETFQNKESNAKSFTKNYAVYANEKGIGGIGAFHINEDVIYGPNYKNVKEAIQVMNPANTYTPEE
;
A
#
# COMPACT_ATOMS: atom_id res chain seq x y z
N MET A 1 3.83 49.47 -39.23
CA MET A 1 4.82 50.13 -38.35
C MET A 1 6.22 49.50 -38.43
N ASN A 2 6.61 48.90 -39.57
CA ASN A 2 7.91 48.17 -39.67
C ASN A 2 8.93 48.81 -40.61
N ASN A 3 8.69 50.00 -41.13
CA ASN A 3 9.62 50.64 -42.10
C ASN A 3 10.36 51.88 -41.54
N ILE A 4 10.06 52.32 -40.34
CA ILE A 4 10.71 53.51 -39.74
C ILE A 4 12.00 53.08 -38.98
N PHE A 5 12.06 51.88 -38.43
CA PHE A 5 13.24 51.41 -37.71
C PHE A 5 14.42 50.97 -38.61
N ARG A 6 14.18 50.72 -39.89
CA ARG A 6 15.30 50.36 -40.84
C ARG A 6 16.03 51.56 -41.41
N LEU A 7 15.41 52.78 -41.40
CA LEU A 7 16.08 53.96 -41.89
C LEU A 7 16.98 54.65 -40.85
N ILE A 8 16.74 54.48 -39.58
CA ILE A 8 17.54 55.07 -38.48
C ILE A 8 18.88 54.31 -38.32
N SER A 9 18.91 53.04 -38.61
CA SER A 9 20.12 52.20 -38.47
C SER A 9 21.16 52.47 -39.60
N ILE A 10 20.76 53.04 -40.76
CA ILE A 10 21.66 53.28 -41.87
C ILE A 10 22.28 54.69 -41.77
N VAL A 11 21.65 55.64 -41.12
CA VAL A 11 22.20 57.00 -40.99
C VAL A 11 23.26 57.09 -39.87
N CYS A 12 23.22 56.25 -38.84
CA CYS A 12 24.30 56.22 -37.83
C CYS A 12 25.60 55.52 -38.24
N ALA A 13 25.60 54.76 -39.33
CA ALA A 13 26.80 54.04 -39.78
C ALA A 13 27.72 54.83 -40.70
N VAL A 14 27.26 56.04 -41.20
CA VAL A 14 28.06 56.81 -42.16
C VAL A 14 28.78 58.04 -41.52
N VAL A 15 28.49 58.37 -40.27
CA VAL A 15 29.11 59.52 -39.57
C VAL A 15 30.39 59.12 -38.79
N PHE A 16 30.75 57.86 -38.68
CA PHE A 16 31.95 57.43 -37.93
C PHE A 16 33.21 57.07 -38.77
N LEU A 17 33.20 57.37 -40.06
CA LEU A 17 34.34 57.05 -40.91
C LEU A 17 35.26 58.26 -41.24
N GLY A 18 35.17 59.36 -40.49
CA GLY A 18 35.89 60.57 -40.85
C GLY A 18 36.79 61.22 -39.81
N ALA A 19 37.10 60.57 -38.71
CA ALA A 19 38.00 61.21 -37.74
C ALA A 19 38.81 60.18 -36.92
N CYS A 20 39.82 59.61 -37.52
CA CYS A 20 40.95 59.00 -36.76
C CYS A 20 42.11 58.68 -37.71
N THR A 21 42.75 59.70 -38.25
CA THR A 21 44.06 59.53 -38.88
C THR A 21 45.10 60.24 -38.03
N ASN A 22 45.43 59.72 -36.85
CA ASN A 22 46.66 59.96 -36.07
C ASN A 22 46.60 59.31 -34.69
N ILE A 23 46.04 58.12 -34.60
CA ILE A 23 46.27 57.31 -33.40
C ILE A 23 47.53 56.52 -33.64
N LYS A 24 48.61 56.87 -32.93
CA LYS A 24 49.80 56.01 -32.84
C LYS A 24 49.29 54.69 -32.17
N PRO A 25 49.64 53.55 -32.76
CA PRO A 25 49.36 52.30 -32.09
C PRO A 25 49.93 52.36 -30.63
N ILE A 26 49.07 52.18 -29.68
CA ILE A 26 49.54 51.95 -28.29
C ILE A 26 50.28 50.63 -28.36
N ASP A 27 51.56 50.69 -28.04
CA ASP A 27 52.38 49.49 -27.92
C ASP A 27 51.84 48.71 -26.69
N VAL A 28 50.92 47.78 -26.95
CA VAL A 28 50.30 46.97 -25.92
C VAL A 28 51.33 45.88 -25.56
N ASP A 29 51.80 45.90 -24.34
CA ASP A 29 52.59 44.77 -23.80
C ASP A 29 51.69 43.53 -23.77
N ASP A 30 51.78 42.73 -24.85
CA ASP A 30 50.99 41.49 -25.06
C ASP A 30 51.17 40.52 -23.89
N GLN A 31 52.32 40.53 -23.23
CA GLN A 31 52.59 39.64 -22.09
C GLN A 31 51.85 40.14 -20.84
N ALA A 32 51.86 41.41 -20.54
CA ALA A 32 51.14 42.02 -19.42
C ALA A 32 49.61 41.88 -19.60
N GLN A 33 49.13 42.03 -20.83
CA GLN A 33 47.71 41.82 -21.15
C GLN A 33 47.30 40.36 -20.97
N LYS A 34 48.10 39.40 -21.36
CA LYS A 34 47.88 37.98 -21.19
C LYS A 34 47.79 37.61 -19.68
N GLU A 35 48.74 38.11 -18.89
CA GLU A 35 48.76 37.89 -17.45
C GLU A 35 47.50 38.47 -16.75
N LEU A 36 47.01 39.64 -17.18
CA LEU A 36 45.76 40.22 -16.64
C LEU A 36 44.54 39.36 -17.03
N TRP A 37 44.46 38.82 -18.23
CA TRP A 37 43.40 37.91 -18.61
C TRP A 37 43.41 36.60 -17.83
N GLU A 38 44.57 36.00 -17.66
CA GLU A 38 44.75 34.79 -16.84
C GLU A 38 44.32 35.01 -15.37
N GLN A 39 44.72 36.16 -14.78
CA GLN A 39 44.28 36.54 -13.43
C GLN A 39 42.78 36.76 -13.35
N ARG A 40 42.18 37.42 -14.35
CA ARG A 40 40.73 37.63 -14.42
C ARG A 40 39.99 36.30 -14.53
N ASP A 41 40.43 35.41 -15.40
CA ASP A 41 39.79 34.14 -15.63
C ASP A 41 39.95 33.22 -14.43
N LYS A 42 41.10 33.26 -13.74
CA LYS A 42 41.28 32.57 -12.45
C LYS A 42 40.34 33.07 -11.38
N LYS A 43 40.22 34.40 -11.18
CA LYS A 43 39.28 35.01 -10.23
C LYS A 43 37.81 34.66 -10.55
N LYS A 44 37.46 34.60 -11.83
CA LYS A 44 36.13 34.21 -12.30
C LYS A 44 35.87 32.75 -11.97
N ALA A 45 36.80 31.85 -12.25
CA ALA A 45 36.69 30.44 -11.92
C ALA A 45 36.60 30.19 -10.41
N GLU A 46 37.38 30.91 -9.61
CA GLU A 46 37.31 30.84 -8.13
C GLU A 46 35.91 31.33 -7.60
N ALA A 47 35.38 32.44 -8.17
CA ALA A 47 34.08 32.96 -7.82
C ALA A 47 32.93 32.00 -8.20
N GLU A 48 33.02 31.38 -9.38
CA GLU A 48 32.07 30.39 -9.83
C GLU A 48 32.12 29.12 -8.96
N ALA A 49 33.32 28.63 -8.63
CA ALA A 49 33.51 27.49 -7.72
C ALA A 49 32.93 27.77 -6.32
N LYS A 50 33.18 28.97 -5.77
CA LYS A 50 32.63 29.37 -4.49
C LYS A 50 31.10 29.43 -4.50
N LYS A 51 30.52 30.05 -5.54
CA LYS A 51 29.06 30.12 -5.72
C LYS A 51 28.44 28.73 -5.86
N LYS A 52 29.09 27.81 -6.59
CA LYS A 52 28.67 26.42 -6.71
C LYS A 52 28.65 25.72 -5.37
N ALA A 53 29.75 25.84 -4.59
CA ALA A 53 29.86 25.26 -3.26
C ALA A 53 28.80 25.81 -2.27
N GLU A 54 28.54 27.13 -2.32
CA GLU A 54 27.48 27.75 -1.52
C GLU A 54 26.07 27.23 -1.90
N ASN A 55 25.79 27.09 -3.20
CA ASN A 55 24.54 26.54 -3.68
C ASN A 55 24.36 25.05 -3.27
N GLU A 56 25.40 24.26 -3.36
CA GLU A 56 25.40 22.85 -2.90
C GLU A 56 25.18 22.75 -1.40
N ALA A 57 25.84 23.59 -0.61
CA ALA A 57 25.66 23.64 0.84
C ALA A 57 24.22 24.06 1.23
N ASN A 58 23.65 25.04 0.54
CA ASN A 58 22.28 25.47 0.76
C ASN A 58 21.27 24.39 0.35
N ALA A 59 21.48 23.74 -0.80
CA ALA A 59 20.64 22.64 -1.24
C ALA A 59 20.64 21.48 -0.22
N LYS A 60 21.82 21.15 0.34
CA LYS A 60 21.94 20.15 1.39
C LYS A 60 21.16 20.52 2.65
N LYS A 61 21.28 21.75 3.13
CA LYS A 61 20.52 22.24 4.30
C LYS A 61 19.01 22.15 4.08
N ILE A 62 18.53 22.58 2.92
CA ILE A 62 17.10 22.50 2.56
C ILE A 62 16.64 21.03 2.53
N ALA A 63 17.45 20.13 1.96
CA ALA A 63 17.13 18.71 1.94
C ALA A 63 17.06 18.11 3.35
N GLU A 64 18.00 18.45 4.24
CA GLU A 64 18.01 18.01 5.64
C GLU A 64 16.79 18.54 6.42
N GLU A 65 16.42 19.80 6.20
CA GLU A 65 15.23 20.40 6.83
C GLU A 65 13.93 19.74 6.32
N ASN A 66 13.82 19.53 5.02
CA ASN A 66 12.67 18.85 4.42
C ASN A 66 12.53 17.42 4.96
N GLU A 67 13.64 16.68 5.07
CA GLU A 67 13.61 15.32 5.63
C GLU A 67 13.19 15.33 7.11
N LYS A 68 13.71 16.27 7.91
CA LYS A 68 13.29 16.44 9.29
C LYS A 68 11.79 16.75 9.43
N ASN A 69 11.25 17.62 8.58
CA ASN A 69 9.83 17.97 8.57
C ASN A 69 8.97 16.77 8.13
N LYS A 70 9.42 16.03 7.12
CA LYS A 70 8.78 14.76 6.68
C LYS A 70 8.73 13.74 7.81
N GLN A 71 9.83 13.55 8.56
CA GLN A 71 9.86 12.61 9.68
C GLN A 71 8.93 13.02 10.83
N LYS A 72 8.83 14.32 11.13
CA LYS A 72 7.84 14.83 12.10
C LYS A 72 6.41 14.57 11.65
N TYR A 73 6.11 14.84 10.37
CA TYR A 73 4.81 14.57 9.79
C TYR A 73 4.46 13.08 9.87
N TYR A 74 5.38 12.19 9.50
CA TYR A 74 5.14 10.75 9.57
C TYR A 74 4.99 10.25 11.01
N ALA A 75 5.71 10.84 11.97
CA ALA A 75 5.51 10.52 13.38
C ALA A 75 4.10 10.89 13.85
N ALA A 76 3.64 12.11 13.55
CA ALA A 76 2.28 12.55 13.88
C ALA A 76 1.22 11.67 13.19
N LEU A 77 1.44 11.28 11.94
CA LEU A 77 0.56 10.40 11.20
C LEU A 77 0.46 9.00 11.83
N ARG A 78 1.59 8.43 12.27
CA ARG A 78 1.58 7.14 12.99
C ARG A 78 0.86 7.22 14.33
N GLU A 79 0.96 8.33 15.06
CA GLU A 79 0.20 8.53 16.30
C GLU A 79 -1.30 8.68 16.00
N TYR A 80 -1.66 9.47 14.98
CA TYR A 80 -3.06 9.55 14.54
C TYR A 80 -3.66 8.18 14.24
N LYS A 81 -2.93 7.32 13.50
CA LYS A 81 -3.39 5.96 13.15
C LYS A 81 -3.54 5.00 14.33
N LYS A 82 -3.02 5.35 15.52
CA LYS A 82 -3.28 4.63 16.78
C LYS A 82 -4.52 5.13 17.52
N SER A 83 -5.02 6.31 17.16
CA SER A 83 -6.20 6.89 17.78
C SER A 83 -7.49 6.19 17.29
N ASP A 84 -8.59 6.41 18.00
CA ASP A 84 -9.91 5.95 17.57
C ASP A 84 -10.39 6.81 16.39
N HIS A 85 -10.51 6.21 15.23
CA HIS A 85 -10.97 6.84 13.99
C HIS A 85 -11.53 5.77 13.03
N LYS A 86 -12.25 6.19 12.02
CA LYS A 86 -12.77 5.27 11.00
C LYS A 86 -11.69 4.91 9.99
N LEU A 87 -11.53 3.61 9.77
CA LEU A 87 -10.46 3.07 8.96
C LEU A 87 -10.73 3.21 7.47
N MET A 88 -9.69 3.53 6.71
CA MET A 88 -9.63 3.36 5.26
C MET A 88 -8.79 2.14 4.92
N PHE A 89 -9.42 1.18 4.26
CA PHE A 89 -8.84 -0.09 3.83
C PHE A 89 -8.86 -0.25 2.31
N GLY A 90 -8.02 -1.12 1.77
CA GLY A 90 -8.16 -1.53 0.37
C GLY A 90 -7.34 -2.75 0.00
N TRP A 91 -7.80 -3.50 -1.00
CA TRP A 91 -6.98 -4.50 -1.67
C TRP A 91 -6.20 -3.80 -2.78
N PHE A 92 -4.87 -3.83 -2.61
CA PHE A 92 -3.94 -3.31 -3.62
C PHE A 92 -3.56 -4.46 -4.56
N VAL A 93 -3.97 -4.34 -5.82
CA VAL A 93 -3.91 -5.44 -6.77
C VAL A 93 -2.76 -5.27 -7.75
N ASN A 94 -2.09 -6.38 -8.07
CA ASN A 94 -1.00 -6.41 -9.06
C ASN A 94 0.16 -5.44 -8.77
N TRP A 95 0.50 -5.28 -7.50
CA TRP A 95 1.60 -4.44 -7.06
C TRP A 95 2.90 -4.72 -7.84
N ASN A 96 3.41 -3.72 -8.57
CA ASN A 96 4.61 -3.83 -9.38
C ASN A 96 5.37 -2.49 -9.47
N PRO A 97 6.36 -2.26 -8.59
CA PRO A 97 7.15 -1.02 -8.58
C PRO A 97 7.92 -0.75 -9.87
N GLN A 98 8.16 -1.77 -10.67
CA GLN A 98 8.93 -1.66 -11.93
C GLN A 98 8.05 -1.28 -13.12
N SER A 99 6.73 -1.28 -12.95
CA SER A 99 5.81 -0.82 -13.99
C SER A 99 5.85 0.70 -14.11
N PRO A 100 5.82 1.25 -15.33
CA PRO A 100 5.65 2.70 -15.54
C PRO A 100 4.20 3.16 -15.26
N ASP A 101 3.26 2.23 -15.12
CA ASP A 101 1.86 2.54 -14.85
C ASP A 101 1.68 2.89 -13.36
N PRO A 102 1.19 4.11 -13.04
CA PRO A 102 1.00 4.57 -11.68
C PRO A 102 0.02 3.70 -10.86
N VAL A 103 -0.87 2.95 -11.51
CA VAL A 103 -1.81 2.03 -10.85
C VAL A 103 -1.09 0.99 -10.00
N PHE A 104 0.12 0.57 -10.39
CA PHE A 104 0.85 -0.49 -9.68
C PHE A 104 1.89 0.03 -8.69
N ASN A 105 1.94 1.35 -8.47
CA ASN A 105 2.93 1.99 -7.59
C ASN A 105 2.35 2.29 -6.20
N LEU A 106 2.80 1.55 -5.20
CA LEU A 106 2.36 1.69 -3.82
C LEU A 106 2.72 3.04 -3.17
N ASP A 107 3.81 3.68 -3.61
CA ASP A 107 4.24 4.97 -3.06
C ASP A 107 3.27 6.11 -3.36
N LEU A 108 2.38 5.93 -4.35
CA LEU A 108 1.35 6.90 -4.68
C LEU A 108 0.09 6.81 -3.79
N LEU A 109 -0.03 5.74 -3.00
CA LEU A 109 -1.16 5.58 -2.09
C LEU A 109 -1.20 6.72 -1.07
N PRO A 110 -2.38 7.29 -0.77
CA PRO A 110 -2.50 8.37 0.22
C PRO A 110 -1.97 7.97 1.60
N ASP A 111 -1.24 8.87 2.25
CA ASP A 111 -0.70 8.65 3.59
C ASP A 111 -1.78 8.37 4.64
N SER A 112 -3.00 8.86 4.40
CA SER A 112 -4.16 8.70 5.27
C SER A 112 -4.87 7.33 5.16
N VAL A 113 -4.45 6.44 4.25
CA VAL A 113 -4.92 5.05 4.23
C VAL A 113 -4.30 4.29 5.42
N ASP A 114 -5.11 3.52 6.15
CA ASP A 114 -4.69 2.86 7.39
C ASP A 114 -3.99 1.53 7.13
N PHE A 115 -4.59 0.72 6.28
CA PHE A 115 -3.96 -0.54 5.89
C PHE A 115 -4.45 -1.01 4.51
N ILE A 116 -3.66 -1.86 3.92
CA ILE A 116 -3.96 -2.51 2.64
C ILE A 116 -3.71 -4.00 2.73
N SER A 117 -4.43 -4.74 1.91
CA SER A 117 -4.20 -6.15 1.67
C SER A 117 -3.51 -6.31 0.31
N ASN A 118 -2.32 -6.89 0.29
CA ASN A 118 -1.60 -7.18 -0.95
C ASN A 118 -2.27 -8.35 -1.68
N TRP A 119 -2.84 -8.11 -2.86
CA TRP A 119 -3.59 -9.09 -3.61
C TRP A 119 -2.91 -9.46 -4.93
N GLY A 120 -2.60 -10.73 -5.10
CA GLY A 120 -2.06 -11.28 -6.35
C GLY A 120 -0.54 -11.33 -6.47
N GLN A 121 0.22 -10.71 -5.57
CA GLN A 121 1.70 -10.66 -5.62
C GLN A 121 2.34 -10.78 -4.23
N GLN A 122 1.71 -11.53 -3.32
CA GLN A 122 2.00 -11.51 -1.89
C GLN A 122 3.14 -12.42 -1.44
N TRP A 123 3.48 -13.45 -2.21
CA TRP A 123 4.39 -14.51 -1.76
C TRP A 123 5.85 -14.33 -2.18
N ASP A 124 6.12 -13.45 -3.15
CA ASP A 124 7.46 -13.21 -3.67
C ASP A 124 7.74 -11.71 -3.81
N LEU A 125 8.26 -11.10 -2.75
CA LEU A 125 8.62 -9.70 -2.74
C LEU A 125 10.09 -9.53 -3.13
N ASN A 126 10.32 -8.86 -4.26
CA ASN A 126 11.64 -8.40 -4.66
C ASN A 126 12.08 -7.14 -3.87
N GLU A 127 13.33 -6.72 -4.03
CA GLU A 127 13.89 -5.57 -3.32
C GLU A 127 13.09 -4.28 -3.50
N ALA A 128 12.58 -4.01 -4.71
CA ALA A 128 11.78 -2.82 -4.99
C ALA A 128 10.44 -2.83 -4.24
N LYS A 129 9.79 -3.99 -4.11
CA LYS A 129 8.59 -4.13 -3.29
C LYS A 129 8.90 -3.97 -1.81
N ILE A 130 9.99 -4.56 -1.32
CA ILE A 130 10.43 -4.42 0.07
C ILE A 130 10.67 -2.95 0.42
N GLU A 131 11.31 -2.19 -0.47
CA GLU A 131 11.54 -0.75 -0.26
C GLU A 131 10.22 0.04 -0.23
N GLN A 132 9.27 -0.21 -1.13
CA GLN A 132 7.95 0.44 -1.08
C GLN A 132 7.14 0.04 0.15
N LEU A 133 7.26 -1.21 0.63
CA LEU A 133 6.65 -1.64 1.88
C LEU A 133 7.22 -0.87 3.08
N LYS A 134 8.54 -0.66 3.11
CA LYS A 134 9.19 0.16 4.13
C LYS A 134 8.67 1.61 4.10
N HIS A 135 8.54 2.23 2.92
CA HIS A 135 7.93 3.55 2.77
C HIS A 135 6.48 3.59 3.28
N ALA A 136 5.70 2.53 3.06
CA ALA A 136 4.34 2.42 3.61
C ALA A 136 4.37 2.38 5.15
N HIS A 137 5.25 1.58 5.74
CA HIS A 137 5.43 1.51 7.20
C HIS A 137 5.90 2.84 7.82
N GLU A 138 6.80 3.58 7.15
CA GLU A 138 7.21 4.92 7.61
C GLU A 138 6.01 5.87 7.73
N ARG A 139 5.04 5.75 6.83
CA ARG A 139 3.77 6.49 6.82
C ARG A 139 2.72 5.90 7.79
N GLY A 140 3.03 4.79 8.46
CA GLY A 140 2.11 4.06 9.32
C GLY A 140 1.02 3.29 8.57
N ILE A 141 1.18 3.06 7.27
CA ILE A 141 0.30 2.19 6.50
C ILE A 141 0.71 0.75 6.77
N ARG A 142 -0.22 -0.07 7.25
CA ARG A 142 0.00 -1.51 7.46
C ARG A 142 -0.31 -2.29 6.19
N MET A 143 0.41 -3.38 5.95
CA MET A 143 0.14 -4.26 4.81
C MET A 143 -0.06 -5.69 5.28
N THR A 144 -1.22 -6.26 4.98
CA THR A 144 -1.52 -7.67 5.20
C THR A 144 -1.32 -8.50 3.94
N ILE A 145 -1.09 -9.80 4.10
CA ILE A 145 -1.24 -10.75 3.00
C ILE A 145 -2.73 -10.95 2.75
N GLY A 146 -3.19 -10.67 1.52
CA GLY A 146 -4.53 -11.00 1.07
C GLY A 146 -4.54 -12.33 0.35
N TRP A 147 -5.36 -13.28 0.78
CA TRP A 147 -5.40 -14.59 0.16
C TRP A 147 -6.74 -15.30 0.34
N ILE A 148 -7.27 -15.82 -0.77
CA ILE A 148 -8.34 -16.80 -0.72
C ILE A 148 -7.75 -18.18 -0.44
N ILE A 149 -8.11 -18.79 0.67
CA ILE A 149 -7.58 -20.12 1.05
C ILE A 149 -8.48 -21.18 0.41
N GLU A 150 -8.07 -21.67 -0.73
CA GLU A 150 -8.75 -22.77 -1.43
C GLU A 150 -8.27 -24.15 -0.97
N ASN A 151 -7.03 -24.21 -0.43
CA ASN A 151 -6.38 -25.45 -0.10
C ASN A 151 -5.33 -25.26 1.00
N VAL A 152 -5.15 -26.26 1.86
CA VAL A 152 -4.05 -26.27 2.82
C VAL A 152 -2.73 -26.34 2.07
N GLY A 153 -1.85 -25.37 2.35
CA GLY A 153 -0.56 -25.24 1.68
C GLY A 153 -0.55 -24.36 0.44
N GLN A 154 -1.71 -23.89 -0.01
CA GLN A 154 -1.77 -23.05 -1.19
C GLN A 154 -1.01 -21.72 -0.99
N GLY A 155 -0.29 -21.29 -2.05
CA GLY A 155 0.55 -20.10 -2.02
C GLY A 155 1.90 -20.27 -1.34
N ILE A 156 2.13 -21.40 -0.68
CA ILE A 156 3.34 -21.74 0.07
C ILE A 156 4.00 -22.96 -0.57
N ASN A 157 5.32 -22.97 -0.63
CA ASN A 157 6.07 -24.15 -1.06
C ASN A 157 5.77 -25.33 -0.14
N ALA A 158 5.59 -26.51 -0.73
CA ALA A 158 5.39 -27.72 0.05
C ALA A 158 6.63 -27.97 0.95
N PRO A 159 6.43 -28.43 2.19
CA PRO A 159 7.53 -28.83 3.04
C PRO A 159 8.26 -30.05 2.46
N GLU A 160 9.45 -30.34 2.99
CA GLU A 160 10.16 -31.56 2.64
C GLU A 160 9.27 -32.78 2.89
N GLY A 161 9.15 -33.68 1.91
CA GLY A 161 8.21 -34.81 1.91
C GLY A 161 6.80 -34.50 1.39
N GLY A 162 6.52 -33.23 1.03
CA GLY A 162 5.23 -32.80 0.49
C GLY A 162 4.11 -32.74 1.53
N TRP A 163 2.94 -32.22 1.13
CA TRP A 163 1.75 -32.09 2.00
C TRP A 163 1.11 -33.44 2.33
N LEU A 164 1.43 -34.51 1.60
CA LEU A 164 0.90 -35.85 1.80
C LEU A 164 1.77 -36.72 2.73
N GLN A 165 2.88 -36.21 3.27
CA GLN A 165 3.77 -36.95 4.16
C GLN A 165 3.09 -37.48 5.44
N TRP A 166 1.98 -36.86 5.84
CA TRP A 166 1.17 -37.25 7.01
C TRP A 166 0.05 -38.24 6.67
N LYS A 167 0.07 -38.84 5.46
CA LYS A 167 -0.85 -39.89 5.08
C LYS A 167 -0.54 -41.15 5.92
N LYS A 168 -1.58 -41.70 6.57
CA LYS A 168 -1.51 -42.90 7.37
C LYS A 168 -1.64 -44.14 6.51
N GLU A 169 -1.31 -45.32 7.09
CA GLU A 169 -1.41 -46.63 6.38
C GLU A 169 -2.84 -46.93 5.91
N ASP A 170 -3.86 -46.50 6.66
CA ASP A 170 -5.27 -46.65 6.31
C ASP A 170 -5.73 -45.70 5.20
N GLY A 171 -4.84 -44.89 4.65
CA GLY A 171 -5.10 -43.92 3.62
C GLY A 171 -5.65 -42.57 4.10
N SER A 172 -5.95 -42.43 5.40
CA SER A 172 -6.32 -41.15 5.99
C SER A 172 -5.12 -40.23 6.08
N VAL A 173 -5.37 -38.93 6.29
CA VAL A 173 -4.33 -37.92 6.45
C VAL A 173 -4.51 -37.25 7.80
N ASP A 174 -3.41 -37.03 8.51
CA ASP A 174 -3.41 -36.16 9.68
C ASP A 174 -3.51 -34.69 9.25
N VAL A 175 -4.73 -34.25 9.07
CA VAL A 175 -5.05 -32.88 8.58
C VAL A 175 -4.60 -31.82 9.57
N TYR A 176 -4.69 -32.07 10.86
CA TYR A 176 -4.28 -31.13 11.89
C TYR A 176 -2.78 -30.86 11.83
N LYS A 177 -1.99 -31.92 11.61
CA LYS A 177 -0.55 -31.75 11.39
C LYS A 177 -0.21 -30.95 10.15
N ALA A 178 -0.95 -31.14 9.07
CA ALA A 178 -0.77 -30.37 7.85
C ALA A 178 -1.15 -28.89 8.07
N ILE A 179 -2.21 -28.62 8.84
CA ILE A 179 -2.61 -27.25 9.23
C ILE A 179 -1.51 -26.58 10.04
N ASP A 180 -0.94 -27.26 11.05
CA ASP A 180 0.15 -26.73 11.88
C ASP A 180 1.34 -26.27 11.03
N VAL A 181 1.76 -27.10 10.08
CA VAL A 181 2.87 -26.77 9.19
C VAL A 181 2.50 -25.63 8.23
N TYR A 182 1.27 -25.60 7.74
CA TYR A 182 0.80 -24.51 6.89
C TYR A 182 0.78 -23.18 7.65
N VAL A 183 0.25 -23.15 8.86
CA VAL A 183 0.25 -21.98 9.75
C VAL A 183 1.68 -21.48 10.00
N ALA A 184 2.61 -22.41 10.34
CA ALA A 184 4.01 -22.04 10.53
C ALA A 184 4.60 -21.37 9.27
N SER A 185 4.34 -21.93 8.09
CA SER A 185 4.82 -21.39 6.82
C SER A 185 4.20 -20.01 6.47
N LEU A 186 2.94 -19.77 6.84
CA LEU A 186 2.31 -18.44 6.71
C LEU A 186 2.99 -17.43 7.65
N CYS A 187 3.24 -17.82 8.90
CA CYS A 187 3.96 -16.99 9.87
C CYS A 187 5.39 -16.67 9.41
N ASP A 188 6.11 -17.64 8.85
CA ASP A 188 7.44 -17.44 8.29
C ASP A 188 7.41 -16.44 7.12
N SER A 189 6.40 -16.49 6.27
CA SER A 189 6.23 -15.53 5.16
C SER A 189 5.95 -14.12 5.67
N ILE A 190 5.11 -13.98 6.70
CA ILE A 190 4.82 -12.69 7.34
C ILE A 190 6.11 -12.11 7.95
N GLN A 191 6.88 -12.93 8.68
CA GLN A 191 8.14 -12.49 9.28
C GLN A 191 9.18 -12.13 8.23
N LYS A 192 9.36 -12.97 7.20
CA LYS A 192 10.35 -12.79 6.14
C LYS A 192 10.20 -11.47 5.42
N TYR A 193 8.97 -11.08 5.10
CA TYR A 193 8.68 -9.88 4.34
C TYR A 193 8.22 -8.70 5.21
N ASN A 194 8.16 -8.88 6.53
CA ASN A 194 7.70 -7.87 7.48
C ASN A 194 6.26 -7.39 7.24
N TYR A 195 5.36 -8.27 6.80
CA TYR A 195 3.94 -7.98 6.72
C TYR A 195 3.34 -7.70 8.11
N ASP A 196 2.17 -7.06 8.13
CA ASP A 196 1.44 -6.70 9.34
C ASP A 196 0.31 -7.67 9.65
N GLY A 197 0.30 -8.84 9.05
CA GLY A 197 -0.68 -9.88 9.29
C GLY A 197 -1.29 -10.46 8.02
N MET A 198 -2.51 -10.95 8.14
CA MET A 198 -3.25 -11.59 7.05
C MET A 198 -4.70 -11.12 7.00
N ASP A 199 -5.21 -10.97 5.78
CA ASP A 199 -6.61 -10.72 5.46
C ASP A 199 -7.13 -11.92 4.66
N ILE A 200 -7.92 -12.76 5.34
CA ILE A 200 -8.43 -14.01 4.77
C ILE A 200 -9.66 -13.71 3.93
N ASP A 201 -9.59 -13.98 2.64
CA ASP A 201 -10.75 -14.02 1.77
C ASP A 201 -11.48 -15.35 1.99
N TYR A 202 -12.64 -15.24 2.66
CA TYR A 202 -13.40 -16.37 3.16
C TYR A 202 -14.69 -16.55 2.35
N GLU A 203 -14.62 -17.39 1.35
CA GLU A 203 -15.72 -17.65 0.43
C GLU A 203 -16.07 -19.14 0.34
N PRO A 204 -16.57 -19.78 1.43
CA PRO A 204 -16.79 -21.23 1.49
C PRO A 204 -17.82 -21.76 0.50
N SER A 205 -18.67 -20.90 -0.08
CA SER A 205 -19.57 -21.25 -1.17
C SER A 205 -18.89 -21.31 -2.53
N PHE A 206 -17.72 -20.67 -2.67
CA PHE A 206 -16.93 -20.57 -3.89
C PHE A 206 -15.63 -21.36 -3.75
N ALA A 207 -14.86 -21.09 -2.72
CA ALA A 207 -13.55 -21.68 -2.46
C ALA A 207 -13.37 -21.94 -0.98
N SER A 208 -13.24 -23.21 -0.59
CA SER A 208 -12.95 -23.58 0.79
C SER A 208 -12.17 -24.88 0.85
N PRO A 209 -10.97 -24.88 1.46
CA PRO A 209 -10.17 -26.07 1.66
C PRO A 209 -10.79 -27.03 2.69
N TRP A 210 -11.77 -26.53 3.43
CA TRP A 210 -12.38 -27.23 4.57
C TRP A 210 -13.63 -27.98 4.19
N GLY A 211 -13.93 -28.05 2.87
CA GLY A 211 -15.01 -28.85 2.35
C GLY A 211 -16.39 -28.26 2.54
N GLY A 212 -16.54 -26.97 2.34
CA GLY A 212 -17.84 -26.33 2.24
C GLY A 212 -18.73 -26.95 1.15
N MET A 213 -19.60 -26.20 0.53
CA MET A 213 -20.52 -26.70 -0.53
C MET A 213 -19.80 -27.29 -1.77
N HIS A 214 -18.49 -27.06 -1.90
CA HIS A 214 -17.67 -27.50 -3.03
C HIS A 214 -16.62 -28.57 -2.67
N CYS A 215 -16.77 -29.21 -1.53
CA CYS A 215 -15.89 -30.32 -1.14
C CYS A 215 -15.70 -31.33 -2.28
N GLY A 216 -14.46 -31.67 -2.57
CA GLY A 216 -14.10 -32.56 -3.68
C GLY A 216 -14.05 -31.94 -5.07
N LYS A 217 -14.48 -30.71 -5.27
CA LYS A 217 -14.37 -30.02 -6.57
C LYS A 217 -13.02 -29.39 -6.84
N TRP A 218 -12.28 -29.08 -5.78
CA TRP A 218 -11.04 -28.32 -5.83
C TRP A 218 -9.82 -29.16 -6.17
N ASN A 219 -9.98 -30.45 -6.23
CA ASN A 219 -8.88 -31.36 -6.47
C ASN A 219 -8.78 -31.78 -7.94
N LYS A 220 -9.01 -30.86 -8.86
CA LYS A 220 -8.89 -31.15 -10.29
C LYS A 220 -7.50 -31.59 -10.72
N ASP A 221 -6.47 -31.15 -10.00
CA ASP A 221 -5.07 -31.30 -10.40
C ASP A 221 -4.26 -32.25 -9.51
N GLY A 222 -4.90 -32.92 -8.57
CA GLY A 222 -4.28 -34.02 -7.80
C GLY A 222 -3.28 -33.62 -6.71
N ASP A 223 -2.94 -32.34 -6.62
CA ASP A 223 -1.84 -31.85 -5.76
C ASP A 223 -2.28 -31.41 -4.37
N GLY A 224 -3.58 -31.40 -4.09
CA GLY A 224 -4.11 -30.86 -2.84
C GLY A 224 -4.45 -31.91 -1.80
N LEU A 225 -4.24 -31.58 -0.54
CA LEU A 225 -4.66 -32.35 0.62
C LEU A 225 -6.17 -32.67 0.61
N LEU A 226 -6.99 -31.84 -0.07
CA LEU A 226 -8.44 -32.01 -0.19
C LEU A 226 -8.90 -33.32 -0.85
N ALA A 227 -8.09 -33.93 -1.71
CA ALA A 227 -8.40 -35.24 -2.27
C ALA A 227 -8.63 -36.33 -1.21
N LEU A 228 -8.10 -36.07 -0.03
CA LEU A 228 -8.03 -37.04 1.05
C LEU A 228 -8.89 -36.67 2.26
N ILE A 229 -9.53 -35.50 2.22
CA ILE A 229 -10.41 -35.02 3.29
C ILE A 229 -11.85 -35.45 2.98
N SER A 230 -12.50 -36.04 3.96
CA SER A 230 -13.94 -36.33 3.92
C SER A 230 -14.74 -35.04 3.76
N CYS A 231 -15.81 -35.09 2.93
CA CYS A 231 -16.76 -33.99 2.77
C CYS A 231 -17.80 -33.86 3.89
N ASP A 232 -17.50 -34.30 5.07
CA ASP A 232 -18.30 -34.09 6.27
C ASP A 232 -18.20 -32.63 6.72
N GLN A 233 -19.31 -31.90 6.66
CA GLN A 233 -19.34 -30.47 6.99
C GLN A 233 -18.99 -30.16 8.45
N ALA A 234 -19.36 -31.02 9.40
CA ALA A 234 -19.06 -30.80 10.81
C ALA A 234 -17.56 -30.90 11.07
N SER A 235 -16.91 -31.95 10.58
CA SER A 235 -15.46 -32.12 10.67
C SER A 235 -14.68 -31.03 9.95
N ASN A 236 -15.20 -30.54 8.83
CA ASN A 236 -14.56 -29.44 8.08
C ASN A 236 -14.65 -28.13 8.86
N LYS A 237 -15.78 -27.86 9.51
CA LYS A 237 -15.93 -26.68 10.37
C LYS A 237 -15.00 -26.73 11.58
N GLU A 238 -14.77 -27.88 12.16
CA GLU A 238 -13.81 -28.06 13.25
C GLU A 238 -12.37 -27.81 12.80
N ARG A 239 -11.99 -28.30 11.62
CA ARG A 239 -10.66 -28.05 11.01
C ARG A 239 -10.45 -26.58 10.68
N GLU A 240 -11.47 -25.92 10.15
CA GLU A 240 -11.46 -24.47 9.87
C GLU A 240 -11.25 -23.68 11.16
N ASN A 241 -12.03 -24.00 12.21
CA ASN A 241 -11.89 -23.35 13.51
C ASN A 241 -10.51 -23.62 14.12
N TYR A 242 -9.96 -24.80 13.92
CA TYR A 242 -8.60 -25.15 14.34
C TYR A 242 -7.57 -24.29 13.61
N PHE A 243 -7.67 -24.18 12.29
CA PHE A 243 -6.78 -23.33 11.48
C PHE A 243 -6.78 -21.88 11.97
N PHE A 244 -7.95 -21.26 12.15
CA PHE A 244 -8.03 -19.88 12.63
C PHE A 244 -7.42 -19.73 14.03
N THR A 245 -7.66 -20.71 14.90
CA THR A 245 -7.10 -20.74 16.27
C THR A 245 -5.58 -20.83 16.25
N GLU A 246 -5.03 -21.76 15.50
CA GLU A 246 -3.57 -21.93 15.41
C GLU A 246 -2.90 -20.75 14.69
N LEU A 247 -3.55 -20.16 13.67
CA LEU A 247 -3.03 -18.97 13.01
C LEU A 247 -2.96 -17.78 13.98
N ARG A 248 -3.99 -17.55 14.82
CA ARG A 248 -3.96 -16.48 15.83
C ARG A 248 -2.85 -16.76 16.86
N LYS A 249 -2.71 -17.99 17.35
CA LYS A 249 -1.61 -18.37 18.26
C LYS A 249 -0.25 -18.12 17.61
N GLY A 250 -0.09 -18.51 16.34
CA GLY A 250 1.14 -18.23 15.59
C GLY A 250 1.44 -16.72 15.51
N PHE A 251 0.42 -15.90 15.31
CA PHE A 251 0.57 -14.45 15.32
C PHE A 251 0.96 -13.93 16.71
N ASP A 252 0.34 -14.41 17.79
CA ASP A 252 0.66 -14.00 19.16
C ASP A 252 2.14 -14.29 19.53
N GLU A 253 2.69 -15.39 19.01
CA GLU A 253 4.13 -15.71 19.17
C GLU A 253 5.00 -14.84 18.26
N LEU A 254 4.55 -14.58 17.04
CA LEU A 254 5.29 -13.77 16.08
C LEU A 254 5.32 -12.28 16.48
N GLU A 255 4.23 -11.76 17.07
CA GLU A 255 4.16 -10.40 17.63
C GLU A 255 5.27 -10.14 18.65
N LYS A 256 5.56 -11.13 19.51
CA LYS A 256 6.66 -11.05 20.49
C LYS A 256 8.03 -10.96 19.84
N LYS A 257 8.21 -11.67 18.70
CA LYS A 257 9.49 -11.68 17.96
C LYS A 257 9.68 -10.41 17.13
N MET A 258 8.62 -9.87 16.56
CA MET A 258 8.65 -8.72 15.66
C MET A 258 8.47 -7.38 16.39
N ASP A 259 8.12 -7.40 17.68
CA ASP A 259 7.80 -6.23 18.50
C ASP A 259 6.73 -5.34 17.83
N LYS A 260 5.72 -5.97 17.24
CA LYS A 260 4.58 -5.28 16.63
C LYS A 260 3.30 -6.12 16.68
N LYS A 261 2.15 -5.45 16.67
CA LYS A 261 0.86 -6.12 16.57
C LYS A 261 0.56 -6.56 15.14
N LEU A 262 0.09 -7.80 14.99
CA LEU A 262 -0.32 -8.39 13.73
C LEU A 262 -1.84 -8.42 13.62
N MET A 263 -2.34 -8.12 12.43
CA MET A 263 -3.77 -8.12 12.11
C MET A 263 -4.19 -9.48 11.57
N LEU A 264 -5.24 -10.03 12.10
CA LEU A 264 -5.94 -11.17 11.51
C LEU A 264 -7.35 -10.69 11.10
N ASN A 265 -7.50 -10.40 9.83
CA ASN A 265 -8.76 -9.93 9.26
C ASN A 265 -9.43 -11.05 8.46
N ILE A 266 -10.75 -10.96 8.33
CA ILE A 266 -11.52 -11.88 7.51
C ILE A 266 -12.54 -11.12 6.67
N ASN A 267 -12.62 -11.46 5.40
CA ASN A 267 -13.55 -10.83 4.46
C ASN A 267 -14.41 -11.85 3.72
N GLY A 268 -15.45 -11.42 3.01
CA GLY A 268 -16.31 -12.29 2.18
C GLY A 268 -17.58 -12.77 2.88
N SER A 269 -17.71 -14.06 3.07
CA SER A 269 -18.96 -14.72 3.53
C SER A 269 -19.09 -14.74 5.05
N LEU A 270 -19.20 -13.57 5.68
CA LEU A 270 -19.21 -13.41 7.15
C LEU A 270 -20.24 -14.29 7.88
N ASN A 271 -21.36 -14.61 7.24
CA ASN A 271 -22.43 -15.44 7.83
C ASN A 271 -22.03 -16.91 8.04
N TRP A 272 -20.94 -17.36 7.41
CA TRP A 272 -20.45 -18.73 7.53
C TRP A 272 -19.42 -18.91 8.65
N ILE A 273 -18.88 -17.81 9.21
CA ILE A 273 -17.93 -17.85 10.29
C ILE A 273 -18.59 -18.45 11.53
N ASP A 274 -17.93 -19.40 12.19
CA ASP A 274 -18.39 -19.94 13.45
C ASP A 274 -18.24 -18.88 14.57
N PRO A 275 -19.30 -18.57 15.34
CA PRO A 275 -19.19 -17.65 16.46
C PRO A 275 -18.08 -17.99 17.48
N LYS A 276 -17.72 -19.25 17.60
CA LYS A 276 -16.64 -19.71 18.51
C LYS A 276 -15.28 -19.09 18.20
N VAL A 277 -15.00 -18.76 16.93
CA VAL A 277 -13.73 -18.21 16.48
C VAL A 277 -13.79 -16.75 16.10
N ALA A 278 -14.95 -16.12 16.14
CA ALA A 278 -15.11 -14.72 15.75
C ALA A 278 -14.21 -13.76 16.56
N HIS A 279 -13.92 -14.11 17.82
CA HIS A 279 -13.05 -13.31 18.69
C HIS A 279 -11.58 -13.28 18.28
N LEU A 280 -11.16 -14.15 17.34
CA LEU A 280 -9.81 -14.22 16.84
C LEU A 280 -9.51 -13.11 15.81
N PHE A 281 -10.55 -12.52 15.20
CA PHE A 281 -10.42 -11.54 14.15
C PHE A 281 -10.46 -10.11 14.68
N ASP A 282 -9.57 -9.26 14.14
CA ASP A 282 -9.51 -7.85 14.45
C ASP A 282 -10.62 -7.08 13.74
N TYR A 283 -10.82 -7.34 12.44
CA TYR A 283 -11.86 -6.73 11.61
C TYR A 283 -12.56 -7.75 10.71
N PHE A 284 -13.81 -7.48 10.44
CA PHE A 284 -14.66 -8.22 9.51
C PHE A 284 -14.98 -7.33 8.32
N THR A 285 -14.63 -7.77 7.13
CA THR A 285 -14.83 -6.97 5.92
C THR A 285 -15.92 -7.56 5.04
N ALA A 286 -16.98 -6.80 4.83
CA ALA A 286 -18.05 -7.17 3.93
C ALA A 286 -17.73 -6.75 2.50
N GLN A 287 -17.69 -7.69 1.57
CA GLN A 287 -17.62 -7.44 0.13
C GLN A 287 -18.96 -6.90 -0.37
N SER A 288 -19.25 -5.64 -0.03
CA SER A 288 -20.54 -4.98 -0.27
C SER A 288 -20.58 -4.24 -1.61
N TYR A 289 -20.03 -4.85 -2.64
CA TYR A 289 -19.85 -4.27 -3.94
C TYR A 289 -21.14 -3.79 -4.61
N ASN A 290 -21.01 -2.83 -5.53
CA ASN A 290 -22.11 -2.25 -6.28
C ASN A 290 -23.16 -1.56 -5.39
N ASN A 291 -22.71 -0.69 -4.51
CA ASN A 291 -23.54 0.15 -3.63
C ASN A 291 -24.45 -0.66 -2.67
N SER A 292 -23.95 -1.79 -2.18
CA SER A 292 -24.72 -2.67 -1.28
C SER A 292 -24.35 -2.57 0.21
N ALA A 293 -23.63 -1.51 0.62
CA ALA A 293 -23.19 -1.30 2.01
C ALA A 293 -24.31 -1.48 3.04
N GLY A 294 -25.52 -1.01 2.73
CA GLY A 294 -26.68 -1.01 3.64
C GLY A 294 -27.15 -2.38 4.12
N ARG A 295 -26.74 -3.47 3.49
CA ARG A 295 -27.14 -4.83 3.88
C ARG A 295 -26.35 -5.39 5.08
N TRP A 296 -25.26 -4.74 5.49
CA TRP A 296 -24.26 -5.35 6.35
C TRP A 296 -24.18 -4.77 7.76
N ALA A 297 -24.86 -3.64 8.04
CA ALA A 297 -24.73 -2.91 9.30
C ALA A 297 -25.00 -3.75 10.57
N SER A 298 -25.80 -4.81 10.49
CA SER A 298 -26.13 -5.72 11.60
C SER A 298 -25.47 -7.10 11.49
N SER A 299 -24.60 -7.32 10.53
CA SER A 299 -24.05 -8.65 10.23
C SER A 299 -23.24 -9.26 11.37
N LEU A 300 -22.64 -8.44 12.26
CA LEU A 300 -21.78 -8.88 13.35
C LEU A 300 -22.52 -9.12 14.67
N SER A 301 -23.80 -8.79 14.78
CA SER A 301 -24.59 -8.95 16.01
C SER A 301 -24.61 -10.40 16.53
N ARG A 302 -24.55 -11.38 15.62
CA ARG A 302 -24.48 -12.81 15.97
C ARG A 302 -23.18 -13.20 16.71
N PHE A 303 -22.14 -12.39 16.61
CA PHE A 303 -20.87 -12.56 17.31
C PHE A 303 -20.78 -11.73 18.60
N GLY A 304 -21.82 -10.94 18.90
CA GLY A 304 -21.81 -10.02 20.02
C GLY A 304 -21.03 -8.73 19.77
N TYR A 305 -20.73 -8.42 18.50
CA TYR A 305 -20.01 -7.20 18.10
C TYR A 305 -20.97 -6.16 17.52
N GLY A 306 -20.64 -4.90 17.72
CA GLY A 306 -21.26 -3.77 17.06
C GLY A 306 -20.65 -3.51 15.67
N PRO A 307 -21.14 -2.48 14.97
CA PRO A 307 -20.69 -2.13 13.64
C PRO A 307 -19.25 -1.57 13.59
N GLU A 308 -18.68 -1.19 14.72
CA GLU A 308 -17.32 -0.64 14.82
C GLU A 308 -16.21 -1.62 14.40
N LYS A 309 -16.49 -2.93 14.42
CA LYS A 309 -15.58 -3.97 13.90
C LYS A 309 -15.84 -4.34 12.45
N LEU A 310 -16.85 -3.76 11.83
CA LEU A 310 -17.21 -4.00 10.44
C LEU A 310 -16.54 -2.99 9.50
N LEU A 311 -15.98 -3.47 8.41
CA LEU A 311 -15.60 -2.68 7.25
C LEU A 311 -16.53 -3.02 6.08
N VAL A 312 -17.01 -2.02 5.35
CA VAL A 312 -17.81 -2.22 4.13
C VAL A 312 -17.03 -1.76 2.92
N THR A 313 -17.05 -2.53 1.85
CA THR A 313 -16.16 -2.28 0.71
C THR A 313 -16.88 -2.21 -0.62
N GLU A 314 -16.41 -1.33 -1.48
CA GLU A 314 -16.81 -1.21 -2.87
C GLU A 314 -15.78 -1.88 -3.79
N THR A 315 -16.09 -2.05 -5.07
CA THR A 315 -15.12 -2.44 -6.09
C THR A 315 -14.87 -1.28 -7.06
N PHE A 316 -13.59 -0.95 -7.25
CA PHE A 316 -13.14 0.01 -8.26
C PHE A 316 -12.72 -0.68 -9.57
N GLN A 317 -12.58 -2.01 -9.56
CA GLN A 317 -12.13 -2.79 -10.70
C GLN A 317 -12.90 -2.45 -11.98
N ASN A 318 -12.25 -1.70 -12.89
CA ASN A 318 -12.84 -1.21 -14.13
C ASN A 318 -14.17 -0.43 -13.93
N LYS A 319 -14.35 0.23 -12.76
CA LYS A 319 -15.61 0.90 -12.40
C LYS A 319 -15.39 2.31 -11.83
N GLU A 320 -15.04 3.26 -12.70
CA GLU A 320 -14.88 4.66 -12.33
C GLU A 320 -16.12 5.25 -11.63
N SER A 321 -17.34 4.83 -12.05
CA SER A 321 -18.58 5.29 -11.42
C SER A 321 -18.69 4.90 -9.94
N ASN A 322 -18.18 3.72 -9.57
CA ASN A 322 -18.17 3.26 -8.18
C ASN A 322 -17.18 4.09 -7.35
N ALA A 323 -15.99 4.34 -7.89
CA ALA A 323 -15.03 5.22 -7.24
C ALA A 323 -15.60 6.65 -7.02
N LYS A 324 -16.23 7.24 -8.03
CA LYS A 324 -16.88 8.55 -7.92
C LYS A 324 -18.03 8.62 -6.93
N SER A 325 -18.75 7.53 -6.72
CA SER A 325 -19.87 7.46 -5.76
C SER A 325 -19.46 7.00 -4.36
N PHE A 326 -18.19 6.61 -4.17
CA PHE A 326 -17.68 5.97 -2.96
C PHE A 326 -17.90 6.82 -1.70
N THR A 327 -17.56 8.10 -1.76
CA THR A 327 -17.78 9.02 -0.63
C THR A 327 -19.24 9.06 -0.20
N LYS A 328 -20.17 9.24 -1.14
CA LYS A 328 -21.59 9.36 -0.86
C LYS A 328 -22.18 8.06 -0.32
N ASN A 329 -21.83 6.93 -0.94
CA ASN A 329 -22.51 5.66 -0.70
C ASN A 329 -21.88 4.83 0.43
N TYR A 330 -20.62 5.11 0.78
CA TYR A 330 -19.87 4.36 1.80
C TYR A 330 -19.41 5.23 2.96
N ALA A 331 -18.72 6.34 2.74
CA ALA A 331 -18.19 7.16 3.83
C ALA A 331 -19.29 7.83 4.66
N VAL A 332 -20.29 8.43 4.01
CA VAL A 332 -21.46 9.01 4.69
C VAL A 332 -22.22 7.91 5.44
N TYR A 333 -22.46 6.79 4.78
CA TYR A 333 -23.17 5.65 5.39
C TYR A 333 -22.42 5.09 6.60
N ALA A 334 -21.09 4.96 6.54
CA ALA A 334 -20.27 4.50 7.66
C ALA A 334 -20.38 5.41 8.88
N ASN A 335 -20.46 6.73 8.67
CA ASN A 335 -20.69 7.70 9.75
C ASN A 335 -22.08 7.54 10.37
N GLU A 336 -23.12 7.44 9.52
CA GLU A 336 -24.51 7.32 9.98
C GLU A 336 -24.77 6.04 10.78
N LYS A 337 -24.08 4.95 10.45
CA LYS A 337 -24.30 3.62 11.04
C LYS A 337 -23.26 3.21 12.07
N GLY A 338 -22.25 4.05 12.35
CA GLY A 338 -21.19 3.72 13.30
C GLY A 338 -20.27 2.58 12.82
N ILE A 339 -20.20 2.33 11.50
CA ILE A 339 -19.32 1.30 10.90
C ILE A 339 -17.86 1.70 11.11
N GLY A 340 -17.00 0.73 11.44
CA GLY A 340 -15.60 0.96 11.79
C GLY A 340 -14.73 1.50 10.67
N GLY A 341 -15.16 1.33 9.42
CA GLY A 341 -14.43 1.88 8.29
C GLY A 341 -14.98 1.42 6.95
N ILE A 342 -14.33 1.87 5.89
CA ILE A 342 -14.68 1.49 4.52
C ILE A 342 -13.44 1.06 3.75
N GLY A 343 -13.64 0.41 2.61
CA GLY A 343 -12.54 0.03 1.76
C GLY A 343 -12.95 -0.19 0.32
N ALA A 344 -11.96 -0.50 -0.52
CA ALA A 344 -12.21 -0.80 -1.92
C ALA A 344 -11.34 -1.95 -2.44
N PHE A 345 -11.97 -2.85 -3.20
CA PHE A 345 -11.27 -3.79 -4.07
C PHE A 345 -10.71 -3.01 -5.27
N HIS A 346 -9.45 -3.26 -5.63
CA HIS A 346 -8.70 -2.44 -6.60
C HIS A 346 -8.61 -0.95 -6.19
N ILE A 347 -8.35 -0.67 -4.91
CA ILE A 347 -8.19 0.71 -4.42
C ILE A 347 -7.15 1.49 -5.23
N ASN A 348 -6.14 0.81 -5.76
CA ASN A 348 -5.08 1.39 -6.60
C ASN A 348 -5.59 1.98 -7.93
N GLU A 349 -6.74 1.56 -8.44
CA GLU A 349 -7.32 2.15 -9.65
C GLU A 349 -7.85 3.59 -9.43
N ASP A 350 -8.03 4.03 -8.18
CA ASP A 350 -8.44 5.42 -7.93
C ASP A 350 -7.40 6.44 -8.42
N VAL A 351 -6.14 6.05 -8.60
CA VAL A 351 -5.10 6.95 -9.14
C VAL A 351 -5.41 7.43 -10.56
N ILE A 352 -6.15 6.62 -11.34
CA ILE A 352 -6.58 6.96 -12.71
C ILE A 352 -8.01 7.50 -12.78
N TYR A 353 -8.87 7.16 -11.80
CA TYR A 353 -10.27 7.64 -11.77
C TYR A 353 -10.42 9.03 -11.16
N GLY A 354 -9.48 9.43 -10.31
CA GLY A 354 -9.39 10.76 -9.75
C GLY A 354 -7.94 11.12 -9.47
N PRO A 355 -7.46 12.29 -9.99
CA PRO A 355 -6.05 12.64 -9.84
C PRO A 355 -5.61 12.49 -8.38
N ASN A 356 -4.50 11.74 -8.15
CA ASN A 356 -3.94 11.59 -6.82
C ASN A 356 -4.87 10.90 -5.81
N TYR A 357 -5.62 9.87 -6.18
CA TYR A 357 -6.56 9.19 -5.28
C TYR A 357 -7.64 10.13 -4.72
N LYS A 358 -8.20 10.97 -5.54
CA LYS A 358 -9.18 11.99 -5.13
C LYS A 358 -10.37 11.40 -4.38
N ASN A 359 -10.96 10.31 -4.92
CA ASN A 359 -12.18 9.75 -4.34
C ASN A 359 -11.91 9.09 -2.98
N VAL A 360 -10.77 8.40 -2.83
CA VAL A 360 -10.32 7.83 -1.55
C VAL A 360 -10.07 8.93 -0.53
N LYS A 361 -9.37 10.01 -0.91
CA LYS A 361 -9.09 11.15 -0.02
C LYS A 361 -10.35 11.87 0.44
N GLU A 362 -11.30 12.10 -0.46
CA GLU A 362 -12.59 12.70 -0.13
C GLU A 362 -13.40 11.82 0.85
N ALA A 363 -13.38 10.51 0.64
CA ALA A 363 -14.03 9.57 1.54
C ALA A 363 -13.41 9.57 2.95
N ILE A 364 -12.08 9.57 3.05
CA ILE A 364 -11.37 9.68 4.33
C ILE A 364 -11.73 10.98 5.03
N GLN A 365 -11.74 12.11 4.32
CA GLN A 365 -12.05 13.41 4.88
C GLN A 365 -13.50 13.50 5.41
N VAL A 366 -14.43 12.80 4.79
CA VAL A 366 -15.82 12.71 5.26
C VAL A 366 -15.91 11.85 6.51
N MET A 367 -15.19 10.71 6.56
CA MET A 367 -15.20 9.84 7.74
C MET A 367 -14.48 10.47 8.94
N ASN A 368 -13.36 11.12 8.70
CA ASN A 368 -12.47 11.68 9.72
C ASN A 368 -12.13 13.14 9.36
N PRO A 369 -13.04 14.11 9.62
CA PRO A 369 -12.79 15.52 9.34
C PRO A 369 -11.57 16.04 10.13
N ALA A 370 -10.71 16.81 9.50
CA ALA A 370 -9.47 17.34 10.07
C ALA A 370 -9.66 18.14 11.38
N ASN A 371 -10.86 18.68 11.61
CA ASN A 371 -11.19 19.48 12.80
C ASN A 371 -11.49 18.64 14.05
N THR A 372 -11.51 17.31 13.94
CA THR A 372 -11.82 16.40 15.06
C THR A 372 -10.57 15.88 15.77
N TYR A 373 -9.40 16.06 15.18
CA TYR A 373 -8.13 15.67 15.81
C TYR A 373 -7.47 16.90 16.46
N THR A 374 -7.50 16.95 17.79
CA THR A 374 -6.60 17.80 18.59
C THR A 374 -5.52 16.91 19.16
N PRO A 375 -4.24 17.09 18.81
CA PRO A 375 -3.15 16.39 19.51
C PRO A 375 -3.27 16.68 21.01
N GLU A 376 -3.24 15.67 21.83
CA GLU A 376 -3.07 15.88 23.27
C GLU A 376 -1.75 16.60 23.49
N GLU A 377 -1.78 17.70 24.26
CA GLU A 377 -0.62 18.55 24.58
C GLU A 377 0.44 17.80 25.41
#